data_3c915686736b9d318cb0f65792dbc996
#
_entry.id   3c915686736b9d318cb0f65792dbc996
#
_cell.length_a   1.000
_cell.length_b   1.000
_cell.length_c   1.000
_cell.angle_alpha   90.00
_cell.angle_beta   90.00
_cell.angle_gamma   90.00
#
_symmetry.space_group_name_H-M   'P 1'
#
loop_
_entity.id
_entity.type
_entity.pdbx_description
1 polymer ?
#
loop_
_entity_poly.entity_id
_entity_poly.type
_entity_poly.pdbx_seq_one_letter_code
_entity_poly.pdbx_strand_id
1 'polypeptide(L)'
;MTDTPVRLITNGYDESDYESCPEEATDGYFRISHTGLFAADGIPETLWRVLADKSEADEDFSNALRICLAGKTDSAVIHSIRMAGLGEKLVDRGYQPHLEAVREQKRANILMLPLRMEPEYKSVLPGKLFEYLAARRPVLGIGQSNGAMAAILKECKAGTACDWDDYGGIKKFVDAAWDEFREGRDDFKGEDISRFSRRRLSHEMASLLDSISQKGDDKPISDKKAKKNER
;
A
#
# COMPACT_ATOMS: atom_id res chain seq x y z
N MET A 1 -29.96 12.51 10.89
CA MET A 1 -29.03 12.16 9.80
C MET A 1 -29.30 13.13 8.67
N THR A 2 -28.30 13.76 8.10
CA THR A 2 -28.49 14.69 6.97
C THR A 2 -28.59 13.85 5.69
N ASP A 3 -29.60 14.14 4.84
CA ASP A 3 -29.77 13.51 3.51
C ASP A 3 -28.75 14.03 2.47
N THR A 4 -27.63 14.56 2.95
CA THR A 4 -26.58 15.08 2.07
C THR A 4 -25.84 13.92 1.42
N PRO A 5 -25.78 13.83 0.09
CA PRO A 5 -25.07 12.76 -0.58
C PRO A 5 -23.56 12.87 -0.29
N VAL A 6 -22.95 11.73 0.04
CA VAL A 6 -21.51 11.62 0.28
C VAL A 6 -20.88 10.84 -0.88
N ARG A 7 -19.80 11.40 -1.45
CA ARG A 7 -18.98 10.73 -2.48
C ARG A 7 -17.60 10.46 -1.92
N LEU A 8 -17.16 9.19 -1.99
CA LEU A 8 -15.82 8.80 -1.60
C LEU A 8 -14.89 8.83 -2.80
N ILE A 9 -13.86 9.66 -2.74
CA ILE A 9 -12.75 9.69 -3.69
C ILE A 9 -11.50 9.37 -2.88
N THR A 10 -10.86 8.24 -3.16
CA THR A 10 -9.70 7.76 -2.40
C THR A 10 -8.41 8.45 -2.81
N ASN A 11 -7.32 8.13 -2.14
CA ASN A 11 -5.98 8.37 -2.65
C ASN A 11 -5.72 7.49 -3.88
N GLY A 12 -4.66 7.78 -4.64
CA GLY A 12 -4.32 7.04 -5.85
C GLY A 12 -2.83 7.11 -6.19
N TYR A 13 -2.46 6.47 -7.30
CA TYR A 13 -1.10 6.45 -7.84
C TYR A 13 -0.98 7.32 -9.12
N ASP A 14 0.25 7.70 -9.46
CA ASP A 14 0.56 8.35 -10.74
C ASP A 14 1.11 7.30 -11.71
N GLU A 15 0.47 7.15 -12.85
CA GLU A 15 0.86 6.18 -13.88
C GLU A 15 2.27 6.45 -14.41
N SER A 16 2.62 7.73 -14.56
CA SER A 16 3.90 8.15 -15.12
C SER A 16 5.11 7.70 -14.29
N ASP A 17 4.93 7.55 -12.97
CA ASP A 17 5.98 7.08 -12.06
C ASP A 17 6.41 5.64 -12.39
N TYR A 18 5.45 4.80 -12.81
CA TYR A 18 5.68 3.38 -13.06
C TYR A 18 5.99 3.07 -14.53
N GLU A 19 5.41 3.82 -15.47
CA GLU A 19 5.69 3.71 -16.90
C GLU A 19 7.13 4.13 -17.24
N SER A 20 7.62 5.18 -16.57
CA SER A 20 8.99 5.69 -16.77
C SER A 20 10.07 4.87 -16.08
N CYS A 21 9.69 3.95 -15.17
CA CYS A 21 10.63 3.13 -14.42
C CYS A 21 10.94 1.84 -15.21
N PRO A 22 12.17 1.65 -15.73
CA PRO A 22 12.52 0.45 -16.47
C PRO A 22 12.43 -0.79 -15.59
N GLU A 23 12.11 -1.93 -16.21
CA GLU A 23 12.27 -3.21 -15.56
C GLU A 23 13.76 -3.50 -15.36
N GLU A 24 14.11 -3.91 -14.16
CA GLU A 24 15.48 -4.28 -13.84
C GLU A 24 15.59 -5.81 -13.75
N ALA A 25 16.75 -6.32 -14.17
CA ALA A 25 17.04 -7.74 -14.05
C ALA A 25 17.03 -8.16 -12.57
N THR A 26 16.52 -9.35 -12.30
CA THR A 26 16.57 -9.96 -10.97
C THR A 26 18.02 -10.22 -10.57
N ASP A 27 18.38 -9.87 -9.34
CA ASP A 27 19.74 -10.07 -8.82
C ASP A 27 19.87 -11.36 -7.98
N GLY A 28 18.88 -12.26 -8.09
CA GLY A 28 18.87 -13.55 -7.41
C GLY A 28 18.48 -13.50 -5.93
N TYR A 29 18.04 -12.33 -5.40
CA TYR A 29 17.58 -12.20 -4.03
C TYR A 29 16.06 -12.19 -3.93
N PHE A 30 15.54 -12.87 -2.90
CA PHE A 30 14.14 -12.79 -2.50
C PHE A 30 13.92 -11.58 -1.61
N ARG A 31 13.25 -10.56 -2.15
CA ARG A 31 13.11 -9.25 -1.52
C ARG A 31 11.74 -9.07 -0.89
N ILE A 32 11.74 -8.76 0.41
CA ILE A 32 10.55 -8.26 1.12
C ILE A 32 10.81 -6.78 1.41
N SER A 33 10.09 -5.90 0.71
CA SER A 33 10.42 -4.47 0.70
C SER A 33 9.33 -3.63 1.35
N HIS A 34 9.77 -2.58 2.06
CA HIS A 34 8.93 -1.46 2.52
C HIS A 34 9.53 -0.14 2.05
N THR A 35 8.69 0.75 1.49
CA THR A 35 9.15 2.07 1.05
C THR A 35 8.45 3.19 1.81
N GLY A 36 9.17 4.28 2.11
CA GLY A 36 8.70 5.46 2.80
C GLY A 36 8.82 5.39 4.33
N LEU A 37 7.90 6.04 5.06
CA LEU A 37 7.96 6.07 6.53
C LEU A 37 7.56 4.72 7.12
N PHE A 38 8.42 4.17 7.98
CA PHE A 38 8.15 2.99 8.79
C PHE A 38 8.28 3.36 10.27
N ALA A 39 7.15 3.53 10.92
CA ALA A 39 7.08 3.97 12.31
C ALA A 39 7.08 2.77 13.28
N ALA A 40 7.49 3.01 14.52
CA ALA A 40 7.60 1.98 15.56
C ALA A 40 6.27 1.31 15.95
N ASP A 41 5.15 2.02 15.80
CA ASP A 41 3.81 1.55 16.16
C ASP A 41 3.18 0.56 15.15
N GLY A 42 3.92 0.26 14.07
CA GLY A 42 3.54 -0.72 13.05
C GLY A 42 4.52 -1.89 12.91
N ILE A 43 5.34 -2.20 13.93
CA ILE A 43 6.33 -3.28 13.84
C ILE A 43 5.64 -4.65 13.71
N PRO A 44 5.86 -5.40 12.63
CA PRO A 44 5.21 -6.69 12.39
C PRO A 44 6.03 -7.85 13.00
N GLU A 45 6.04 -7.96 14.30
CA GLU A 45 6.82 -8.96 15.05
C GLU A 45 6.59 -10.39 14.57
N THR A 46 5.34 -10.72 14.22
CA THR A 46 4.98 -12.05 13.72
C THR A 46 5.60 -12.32 12.35
N LEU A 47 5.71 -11.31 11.49
CA LEU A 47 6.42 -11.47 10.21
C LEU A 47 7.90 -11.77 10.46
N TRP A 48 8.55 -11.04 11.37
CA TRP A 48 9.95 -11.29 11.69
C TRP A 48 10.16 -12.72 12.19
N ARG A 49 9.27 -13.22 13.06
CA ARG A 49 9.30 -14.60 13.53
C ARG A 49 9.13 -15.60 12.40
N VAL A 50 8.16 -15.40 11.49
CA VAL A 50 7.96 -16.27 10.32
C VAL A 50 9.22 -16.34 9.45
N LEU A 51 9.86 -15.18 9.20
CA LEU A 51 11.07 -15.12 8.37
C LEU A 51 12.27 -15.77 9.05
N ALA A 52 12.42 -15.62 10.37
CA ALA A 52 13.48 -16.27 11.15
C ALA A 52 13.30 -17.79 11.16
N ASP A 53 12.12 -18.29 11.52
CA ASP A 53 11.81 -19.73 11.56
C ASP A 53 12.03 -20.39 10.19
N LYS A 54 11.63 -19.69 9.11
CA LYS A 54 11.84 -20.18 7.74
C LYS A 54 13.32 -20.16 7.36
N SER A 55 14.07 -19.13 7.78
CA SER A 55 15.52 -19.06 7.51
C SER A 55 16.32 -20.13 8.25
N GLU A 56 15.84 -20.58 9.41
CA GLU A 56 16.43 -21.72 10.13
C GLU A 56 16.13 -23.06 9.46
N ALA A 57 14.94 -23.18 8.86
CA ALA A 57 14.48 -24.44 8.25
C ALA A 57 14.89 -24.62 6.79
N ASP A 58 15.22 -23.54 6.07
CA ASP A 58 15.50 -23.52 4.64
C ASP A 58 16.74 -22.63 4.35
N GLU A 59 17.88 -23.27 4.09
CA GLU A 59 19.15 -22.58 3.84
C GLU A 59 19.10 -21.76 2.54
N ASP A 60 18.42 -22.24 1.50
CA ASP A 60 18.28 -21.52 0.23
C ASP A 60 17.46 -20.24 0.43
N PHE A 61 16.37 -20.33 1.19
CA PHE A 61 15.60 -19.14 1.59
C PHE A 61 16.45 -18.18 2.40
N SER A 62 17.18 -18.69 3.39
CA SER A 62 18.05 -17.87 4.22
C SER A 62 19.08 -17.10 3.37
N ASN A 63 19.73 -17.78 2.43
CA ASN A 63 20.75 -17.15 1.57
C ASN A 63 20.15 -16.10 0.62
N ALA A 64 18.96 -16.33 0.10
CA ALA A 64 18.28 -15.42 -0.82
C ALA A 64 17.59 -14.25 -0.15
N LEU A 65 17.08 -14.40 1.10
CA LEU A 65 16.26 -13.39 1.78
C LEU A 65 16.97 -12.05 1.93
N ARG A 66 16.26 -10.96 1.54
CA ARG A 66 16.62 -9.56 1.85
C ARG A 66 15.38 -8.81 2.33
N ILE A 67 15.50 -8.16 3.48
CA ILE A 67 14.49 -7.23 4.03
C ILE A 67 14.94 -5.84 3.65
N CYS A 68 14.28 -5.23 2.67
CA CYS A 68 14.69 -3.95 2.08
C CYS A 68 13.82 -2.81 2.62
N LEU A 69 14.46 -1.83 3.25
CA LEU A 69 13.81 -0.63 3.77
C LEU A 69 14.33 0.58 3.00
N ALA A 70 13.45 1.27 2.27
CA ALA A 70 13.79 2.45 1.50
C ALA A 70 12.93 3.64 1.95
N GLY A 71 13.44 4.45 2.86
CA GLY A 71 12.75 5.58 3.45
C GLY A 71 13.18 5.87 4.88
N LYS A 72 12.42 6.72 5.56
CA LYS A 72 12.67 7.02 6.97
C LYS A 72 12.14 5.87 7.84
N THR A 73 13.03 5.08 8.40
CA THR A 73 12.71 3.96 9.29
C THR A 73 13.04 4.31 10.75
N ASP A 74 12.13 4.04 11.65
CA ASP A 74 12.36 4.18 13.09
C ASP A 74 13.43 3.16 13.55
N SER A 75 14.30 3.58 14.45
CA SER A 75 15.34 2.72 14.99
C SER A 75 14.81 1.48 15.73
N ALA A 76 13.60 1.55 16.30
CA ALA A 76 12.94 0.42 16.92
C ALA A 76 12.60 -0.69 15.91
N VAL A 77 12.23 -0.33 14.66
CA VAL A 77 12.00 -1.30 13.57
C VAL A 77 13.30 -2.03 13.22
N ILE A 78 14.39 -1.30 13.05
CA ILE A 78 15.71 -1.87 12.76
C ILE A 78 16.15 -2.78 13.90
N HIS A 79 15.93 -2.35 15.14
CA HIS A 79 16.24 -3.14 16.32
C HIS A 79 15.43 -4.44 16.38
N SER A 80 14.12 -4.40 16.12
CA SER A 80 13.26 -5.58 16.12
C SER A 80 13.69 -6.63 15.10
N ILE A 81 14.07 -6.22 13.89
CA ILE A 81 14.61 -7.12 12.86
C ILE A 81 15.90 -7.80 13.35
N ARG A 82 16.80 -7.04 13.97
CA ARG A 82 18.06 -7.60 14.53
C ARG A 82 17.81 -8.56 15.67
N MET A 83 16.88 -8.22 16.57
CA MET A 83 16.50 -9.09 17.68
C MET A 83 15.86 -10.41 17.24
N ALA A 84 15.20 -10.40 16.09
CA ALA A 84 14.69 -11.63 15.45
C ALA A 84 15.77 -12.46 14.72
N GLY A 85 17.05 -12.11 14.84
CA GLY A 85 18.15 -12.82 14.17
C GLY A 85 18.31 -12.50 12.68
N LEU A 86 17.58 -11.51 12.15
CA LEU A 86 17.54 -11.18 10.72
C LEU A 86 18.44 -10.00 10.34
N GLY A 87 19.36 -9.60 11.22
CA GLY A 87 20.20 -8.41 11.02
C GLY A 87 21.06 -8.46 9.74
N GLU A 88 21.57 -9.63 9.36
CA GLU A 88 22.36 -9.81 8.13
C GLU A 88 21.51 -9.81 6.85
N LYS A 89 20.21 -9.99 6.99
CA LYS A 89 19.25 -9.95 5.86
C LYS A 89 18.73 -8.52 5.61
N LEU A 90 18.97 -7.59 6.54
CA LEU A 90 18.49 -6.22 6.46
C LEU A 90 19.32 -5.39 5.49
N VAL A 91 18.63 -4.75 4.55
CA VAL A 91 19.16 -3.74 3.62
C VAL A 91 18.43 -2.42 3.90
N ASP A 92 19.00 -1.61 4.79
CA ASP A 92 18.49 -0.26 5.08
C ASP A 92 19.15 0.74 4.13
N ARG A 93 18.33 1.28 3.20
CA ARG A 93 18.79 2.28 2.21
C ARG A 93 18.62 3.72 2.69
N GLY A 94 17.97 3.92 3.83
CA GLY A 94 17.60 5.26 4.28
C GLY A 94 16.68 5.99 3.30
N TYR A 95 16.64 7.32 3.40
CA TYR A 95 15.85 8.15 2.48
C TYR A 95 16.31 7.97 1.03
N GLN A 96 15.36 7.71 0.16
CA GLN A 96 15.61 7.55 -1.28
C GLN A 96 14.80 8.59 -2.09
N PRO A 97 15.32 9.07 -3.23
CA PRO A 97 14.51 9.78 -4.21
C PRO A 97 13.32 8.95 -4.67
N HIS A 98 12.23 9.61 -5.06
CA HIS A 98 10.97 8.94 -5.42
C HIS A 98 11.16 7.82 -6.45
N LEU A 99 11.90 8.07 -7.53
CA LEU A 99 12.16 7.08 -8.57
C LEU A 99 12.88 5.82 -8.03
N GLU A 100 13.82 6.00 -7.11
CA GLU A 100 14.52 4.86 -6.48
C GLU A 100 13.59 4.07 -5.56
N ALA A 101 12.64 4.73 -4.89
CA ALA A 101 11.61 4.05 -4.13
C ALA A 101 10.68 3.23 -5.04
N VAL A 102 10.30 3.77 -6.21
CA VAL A 102 9.50 3.03 -7.22
C VAL A 102 10.30 1.83 -7.75
N ARG A 103 11.60 1.98 -8.03
CA ARG A 103 12.47 0.86 -8.41
C ARG A 103 12.50 -0.23 -7.36
N GLU A 104 12.66 0.13 -6.08
CA GLU A 104 12.63 -0.84 -4.99
C GLU A 104 11.28 -1.56 -4.90
N GLN A 105 10.16 -0.85 -5.11
CA GLN A 105 8.83 -1.46 -5.16
C GLN A 105 8.73 -2.49 -6.31
N LYS A 106 9.19 -2.14 -7.50
CA LYS A 106 9.14 -3.03 -8.68
C LYS A 106 10.05 -4.26 -8.55
N ARG A 107 11.15 -4.16 -7.79
CA ARG A 107 12.07 -5.28 -7.53
C ARG A 107 11.59 -6.25 -6.44
N ALA A 108 10.62 -5.85 -5.64
CA ALA A 108 10.16 -6.65 -4.51
C ALA A 108 9.45 -7.92 -4.98
N ASN A 109 9.70 -9.04 -4.30
CA ASN A 109 8.89 -10.23 -4.41
C ASN A 109 7.66 -10.14 -3.49
N ILE A 110 7.81 -9.42 -2.38
CA ILE A 110 6.70 -9.06 -1.48
C ILE A 110 6.86 -7.58 -1.10
N LEU A 111 5.80 -6.80 -1.24
CA LEU A 111 5.67 -5.47 -0.66
C LEU A 111 4.95 -5.59 0.69
N MET A 112 5.64 -5.34 1.79
CA MET A 112 5.02 -5.38 3.12
C MET A 112 4.40 -4.02 3.48
N LEU A 113 3.16 -4.06 3.93
CA LEU A 113 2.38 -2.88 4.28
C LEU A 113 1.79 -3.02 5.68
N PRO A 114 2.58 -2.77 6.73
CA PRO A 114 2.08 -2.81 8.11
C PRO A 114 1.26 -1.55 8.42
N LEU A 115 0.13 -1.74 9.08
CA LEU A 115 -0.68 -0.70 9.69
C LEU A 115 -0.47 -0.69 11.21
N ARG A 116 -0.93 0.36 11.84
CA ARG A 116 -1.00 0.44 13.29
C ARG A 116 -2.07 -0.49 13.86
N MET A 117 -1.90 -0.90 15.12
CA MET A 117 -2.80 -1.87 15.77
C MET A 117 -4.12 -1.27 16.24
N GLU A 118 -4.22 0.05 16.35
CA GLU A 118 -5.41 0.72 16.88
C GLU A 118 -6.65 0.44 16.02
N PRO A 119 -7.83 0.25 16.63
CA PRO A 119 -9.08 -0.10 15.94
C PRO A 119 -9.48 0.87 14.83
N GLU A 120 -9.11 2.14 14.95
CA GLU A 120 -9.39 3.22 13.99
C GLU A 120 -8.74 2.94 12.63
N TYR A 121 -7.64 2.21 12.62
CA TYR A 121 -6.92 1.85 11.40
C TYR A 121 -7.67 0.83 10.52
N LYS A 122 -8.76 0.27 11.01
CA LYS A 122 -9.64 -0.61 10.23
C LYS A 122 -10.15 0.04 8.94
N SER A 123 -10.42 1.34 9.00
CA SER A 123 -10.95 2.11 7.86
C SER A 123 -9.86 2.88 7.10
N VAL A 124 -8.59 2.76 7.50
CA VAL A 124 -7.51 3.51 6.88
C VAL A 124 -7.06 2.86 5.57
N LEU A 125 -6.97 3.68 4.53
CA LEU A 125 -6.34 3.35 3.26
C LEU A 125 -5.05 4.18 3.12
N PRO A 126 -3.88 3.62 3.44
CA PRO A 126 -2.62 4.35 3.32
C PRO A 126 -2.30 4.66 1.86
N GLY A 127 -1.70 5.81 1.60
CA GLY A 127 -1.31 6.20 0.23
C GLY A 127 -0.42 5.15 -0.46
N LYS A 128 0.47 4.51 0.29
CA LYS A 128 1.34 3.41 -0.19
C LYS A 128 0.59 2.21 -0.75
N LEU A 129 -0.63 1.93 -0.29
CA LEU A 129 -1.43 0.86 -0.85
C LEU A 129 -1.56 1.02 -2.36
N PHE A 130 -1.90 2.23 -2.81
CA PHE A 130 -2.12 2.51 -4.23
C PHE A 130 -0.81 2.49 -5.03
N GLU A 131 0.28 2.94 -4.44
CA GLU A 131 1.61 2.82 -5.01
C GLU A 131 2.00 1.34 -5.18
N TYR A 132 1.77 0.50 -4.17
CA TYR A 132 2.08 -0.92 -4.22
C TYR A 132 1.21 -1.68 -5.23
N LEU A 133 -0.06 -1.29 -5.37
CA LEU A 133 -0.90 -1.81 -6.45
C LEU A 133 -0.32 -1.48 -7.83
N ALA A 134 0.20 -0.25 -8.01
CA ALA A 134 0.81 0.20 -9.27
C ALA A 134 2.14 -0.49 -9.56
N ALA A 135 2.91 -0.86 -8.52
CA ALA A 135 4.16 -1.62 -8.67
C ALA A 135 3.93 -3.03 -9.20
N ARG A 136 2.69 -3.54 -9.17
CA ARG A 136 2.32 -4.87 -9.68
C ARG A 136 3.14 -6.00 -9.02
N ARG A 137 3.28 -5.93 -7.70
CA ARG A 137 3.94 -6.96 -6.87
C ARG A 137 3.00 -7.45 -5.78
N PRO A 138 3.15 -8.70 -5.31
CA PRO A 138 2.34 -9.23 -4.22
C PRO A 138 2.46 -8.37 -2.96
N VAL A 139 1.32 -7.95 -2.38
CA VAL A 139 1.27 -7.11 -1.18
C VAL A 139 0.87 -7.95 0.03
N LEU A 140 1.75 -7.99 1.03
CA LEU A 140 1.42 -8.49 2.35
C LEU A 140 1.02 -7.31 3.25
N GLY A 141 -0.27 -7.11 3.42
CA GLY A 141 -0.81 -6.20 4.42
C GLY A 141 -0.74 -6.84 5.80
N ILE A 142 -0.27 -6.10 6.80
CA ILE A 142 -0.33 -6.54 8.20
C ILE A 142 -1.18 -5.53 8.94
N GLY A 143 -2.36 -5.98 9.35
CA GLY A 143 -3.39 -5.14 9.92
C GLY A 143 -4.69 -5.93 10.05
N GLN A 144 -5.80 -5.25 10.25
CA GLN A 144 -7.08 -5.94 10.40
C GLN A 144 -7.46 -6.64 9.08
N SER A 145 -7.52 -7.98 9.11
CA SER A 145 -7.83 -8.84 7.97
C SER A 145 -9.24 -8.61 7.38
N ASN A 146 -10.11 -7.90 8.10
CA ASN A 146 -11.43 -7.47 7.68
C ASN A 146 -11.56 -5.94 7.51
N GLY A 147 -10.42 -5.24 7.35
CA GLY A 147 -10.35 -3.80 7.19
C GLY A 147 -10.45 -3.33 5.73
N ALA A 148 -10.45 -2.00 5.53
CA ALA A 148 -10.54 -1.38 4.20
C ALA A 148 -9.37 -1.77 3.29
N MET A 149 -8.13 -1.86 3.82
CA MET A 149 -6.96 -2.33 3.09
C MET A 149 -7.16 -3.77 2.58
N ALA A 150 -7.64 -4.67 3.46
CA ALA A 150 -7.89 -6.07 3.11
C ALA A 150 -8.92 -6.20 1.97
N ALA A 151 -9.98 -5.39 2.01
CA ALA A 151 -11.00 -5.38 0.96
C ALA A 151 -10.41 -4.98 -0.41
N ILE A 152 -9.58 -3.94 -0.46
CA ILE A 152 -8.91 -3.49 -1.70
C ILE A 152 -7.93 -4.56 -2.22
N LEU A 153 -7.07 -5.12 -1.35
CA LEU A 153 -6.13 -6.17 -1.75
C LEU A 153 -6.83 -7.37 -2.35
N LYS A 154 -7.92 -7.82 -1.72
CA LYS A 154 -8.74 -8.93 -2.22
C LYS A 154 -9.42 -8.61 -3.56
N GLU A 155 -10.04 -7.45 -3.67
CA GLU A 155 -10.74 -7.02 -4.89
C GLU A 155 -9.79 -6.91 -6.07
N CYS A 156 -8.59 -6.33 -5.86
CA CYS A 156 -7.57 -6.17 -6.89
C CYS A 156 -6.75 -7.45 -7.12
N LYS A 157 -7.00 -8.53 -6.38
CA LYS A 157 -6.15 -9.73 -6.36
C LYS A 157 -4.67 -9.39 -6.22
N ALA A 158 -4.38 -8.36 -5.42
CA ALA A 158 -3.06 -7.79 -5.28
C ALA A 158 -2.27 -8.35 -4.10
N GLY A 159 -2.88 -9.19 -3.29
CA GLY A 159 -2.24 -9.76 -2.11
C GLY A 159 -3.23 -10.12 -1.01
N THR A 160 -2.72 -10.19 0.21
CA THR A 160 -3.51 -10.59 1.40
C THR A 160 -3.21 -9.64 2.56
N ALA A 161 -4.21 -9.36 3.38
CA ALA A 161 -4.01 -8.76 4.70
C ALA A 161 -4.19 -9.83 5.79
N CYS A 162 -3.19 -9.92 6.67
CA CYS A 162 -3.18 -10.78 7.83
C CYS A 162 -3.27 -9.95 9.11
N ASP A 163 -3.92 -10.46 10.15
CA ASP A 163 -3.87 -9.84 11.47
C ASP A 163 -2.44 -9.92 12.04
N TRP A 164 -2.09 -9.04 12.97
CA TRP A 164 -0.71 -8.90 13.49
C TRP A 164 -0.14 -10.18 14.11
N ASP A 165 -1.00 -11.03 14.65
CA ASP A 165 -0.66 -12.30 15.29
C ASP A 165 -0.94 -13.54 14.42
N ASP A 166 -1.41 -13.35 13.18
CA ASP A 166 -1.72 -14.45 12.25
C ASP A 166 -0.44 -15.04 11.64
N TYR A 167 0.27 -15.82 12.45
CA TYR A 167 1.47 -16.53 12.01
C TYR A 167 1.19 -17.45 10.80
N GLY A 168 0.07 -18.17 10.83
CA GLY A 168 -0.27 -19.13 9.77
C GLY A 168 -0.55 -18.48 8.43
N GLY A 169 -1.31 -17.39 8.42
CA GLY A 169 -1.61 -16.62 7.22
C GLY A 169 -0.38 -15.95 6.63
N ILE A 170 0.44 -15.33 7.47
CA ILE A 170 1.71 -14.69 7.06
C ILE A 170 2.66 -15.74 6.49
N LYS A 171 2.84 -16.88 7.19
CA LYS A 171 3.70 -17.98 6.73
C LYS A 171 3.26 -18.50 5.37
N LYS A 172 1.96 -18.79 5.21
CA LYS A 172 1.40 -19.28 3.95
C LYS A 172 1.67 -18.33 2.78
N PHE A 173 1.54 -17.02 3.02
CA PHE A 173 1.80 -16.00 2.00
C PHE A 173 3.28 -15.95 1.61
N VAL A 174 4.18 -15.97 2.60
CA VAL A 174 5.64 -15.97 2.36
C VAL A 174 6.06 -17.25 1.64
N ASP A 175 5.53 -18.41 2.03
CA ASP A 175 5.84 -19.69 1.39
C ASP A 175 5.43 -19.71 -0.08
N ALA A 176 4.21 -19.25 -0.38
CA ALA A 176 3.73 -19.18 -1.76
C ALA A 176 4.59 -18.25 -2.64
N ALA A 177 4.95 -17.06 -2.14
CA ALA A 177 5.80 -16.14 -2.86
C ALA A 177 7.24 -16.69 -3.04
N TRP A 178 7.76 -17.43 -2.06
CA TRP A 178 9.05 -18.09 -2.16
C TRP A 178 9.05 -19.20 -3.21
N ASP A 179 7.99 -20.01 -3.29
CA ASP A 179 7.86 -21.06 -4.29
C ASP A 179 7.79 -20.47 -5.71
N GLU A 180 7.06 -19.37 -5.92
CA GLU A 180 7.03 -18.66 -7.19
C GLU A 180 8.40 -18.11 -7.58
N PHE A 181 9.12 -17.52 -6.63
CA PHE A 181 10.48 -17.01 -6.85
C PHE A 181 11.46 -18.13 -7.27
N ARG A 182 11.44 -19.29 -6.58
CA ARG A 182 12.32 -20.43 -6.93
C ARG A 182 12.03 -21.00 -8.31
N GLU A 183 10.77 -20.96 -8.73
CA GLU A 183 10.35 -21.44 -10.06
C GLU A 183 10.58 -20.39 -11.16
N GLY A 184 11.15 -19.24 -10.82
CA GLY A 184 11.40 -18.14 -11.77
C GLY A 184 10.11 -17.54 -12.33
N ARG A 185 8.98 -17.70 -11.64
CA ARG A 185 7.70 -17.11 -12.03
C ARG A 185 7.62 -15.68 -11.51
N ASP A 186 7.49 -14.76 -12.42
CA ASP A 186 7.28 -13.31 -12.14
C ASP A 186 6.09 -12.81 -12.96
N ASP A 187 4.98 -13.55 -12.91
CA ASP A 187 3.78 -13.28 -13.72
C ASP A 187 2.63 -12.70 -12.90
N PHE A 188 2.93 -12.07 -11.76
CA PHE A 188 1.91 -11.43 -10.94
C PHE A 188 1.13 -10.39 -11.75
N LYS A 189 -0.14 -10.67 -12.04
CA LYS A 189 -0.95 -9.81 -12.93
C LYS A 189 -1.92 -8.91 -12.18
N GLY A 190 -2.50 -9.37 -11.06
CA GLY A 190 -3.56 -8.64 -10.37
C GLY A 190 -4.73 -8.25 -11.30
N GLU A 191 -5.71 -7.57 -10.78
CA GLU A 191 -6.84 -7.02 -11.54
C GLU A 191 -6.54 -5.60 -12.04
N ASP A 192 -7.47 -5.05 -12.86
CA ASP A 192 -7.40 -3.64 -13.26
C ASP A 192 -7.53 -2.69 -12.08
N ILE A 193 -6.52 -1.84 -11.92
CA ILE A 193 -6.42 -0.82 -10.87
C ILE A 193 -6.60 0.60 -11.40
N SER A 194 -6.94 0.78 -12.68
CA SER A 194 -7.05 2.08 -13.35
C SER A 194 -7.98 3.06 -12.61
N ARG A 195 -8.96 2.54 -11.88
CA ARG A 195 -9.88 3.36 -11.06
C ARG A 195 -9.17 4.13 -9.95
N PHE A 196 -7.97 3.71 -9.54
CA PHE A 196 -7.13 4.37 -8.54
C PHE A 196 -6.06 5.27 -9.16
N SER A 197 -6.07 5.48 -10.48
CA SER A 197 -5.15 6.44 -11.07
C SER A 197 -5.52 7.86 -10.66
N ARG A 198 -4.53 8.68 -10.34
CA ARG A 198 -4.74 10.09 -9.97
C ARG A 198 -5.45 10.86 -11.09
N ARG A 199 -5.15 10.54 -12.34
CA ARG A 199 -5.84 11.13 -13.49
C ARG A 199 -7.34 10.88 -13.44
N ARG A 200 -7.75 9.62 -13.22
CA ARG A 200 -9.17 9.25 -13.16
C ARG A 200 -9.87 9.85 -11.93
N LEU A 201 -9.22 9.81 -10.77
CA LEU A 201 -9.75 10.40 -9.53
C LEU A 201 -9.90 11.91 -9.63
N SER A 202 -8.96 12.61 -10.29
CA SER A 202 -9.07 14.05 -10.58
C SER A 202 -10.23 14.36 -11.52
N HIS A 203 -10.45 13.53 -12.52
CA HIS A 203 -11.59 13.65 -13.43
C HIS A 203 -12.94 13.46 -12.70
N GLU A 204 -12.99 12.49 -11.79
CA GLU A 204 -14.17 12.23 -10.95
C GLU A 204 -14.46 13.43 -10.03
N MET A 205 -13.41 14.02 -9.42
CA MET A 205 -13.53 15.23 -8.61
C MET A 205 -14.05 16.42 -9.42
N ALA A 206 -13.47 16.65 -10.61
CA ALA A 206 -13.91 17.73 -11.50
C ALA A 206 -15.39 17.58 -11.88
N SER A 207 -15.80 16.36 -12.28
CA SER A 207 -17.19 16.07 -12.63
C SER A 207 -18.15 16.30 -11.44
N LEU A 208 -17.73 15.97 -10.23
CA LEU A 208 -18.51 16.24 -9.02
C LEU A 208 -18.68 17.75 -8.79
N LEU A 209 -17.61 18.53 -8.92
CA LEU A 209 -17.65 19.99 -8.75
C LEU A 209 -18.54 20.64 -9.81
N ASP A 210 -18.43 20.24 -11.07
CA ASP A 210 -19.29 20.74 -12.16
C ASP A 210 -20.77 20.46 -11.87
N SER A 211 -21.10 19.27 -11.38
CA SER A 211 -22.48 18.90 -11.03
C SER A 211 -23.09 19.72 -9.89
N ILE A 212 -22.24 20.21 -8.98
CA ILE A 212 -22.65 21.06 -7.88
C ILE A 212 -22.85 22.50 -8.37
N SER A 213 -21.95 22.99 -9.23
CA SER A 213 -22.03 24.36 -9.79
C SER A 213 -23.28 24.54 -10.64
N GLN A 214 -23.61 23.59 -11.51
CA GLN A 214 -24.81 23.63 -12.36
C GLN A 214 -26.11 23.64 -11.53
N LYS A 215 -26.16 22.92 -10.39
CA LYS A 215 -27.31 22.97 -9.48
C LYS A 215 -27.45 24.28 -8.73
N GLY A 216 -26.39 25.07 -8.64
CA GLY A 216 -26.38 26.40 -8.02
C GLY A 216 -27.02 27.48 -8.90
N ASP A 217 -26.89 27.36 -10.22
CA ASP A 217 -27.40 28.33 -11.19
C ASP A 217 -28.92 28.18 -11.45
N ASP A 218 -29.52 27.04 -11.12
CA ASP A 218 -30.96 26.82 -11.26
C ASP A 218 -31.86 27.39 -10.13
N LYS A 219 -31.29 28.10 -9.14
CA LYS A 219 -32.09 28.82 -8.15
C LYS A 219 -32.47 30.20 -8.69
N PRO A 220 -33.76 30.48 -8.98
CA PRO A 220 -34.18 31.82 -9.42
C PRO A 220 -33.84 32.82 -8.31
N ILE A 221 -33.11 33.86 -8.71
CA ILE A 221 -32.88 35.04 -7.86
C ILE A 221 -34.28 35.63 -7.60
N SER A 222 -34.82 35.46 -6.41
CA SER A 222 -36.06 36.10 -6.01
C SER A 222 -35.78 37.57 -5.88
N ASP A 223 -36.22 38.37 -6.89
CA ASP A 223 -36.28 39.82 -6.85
C ASP A 223 -37.11 40.27 -5.66
N LYS A 224 -36.47 40.61 -4.57
CA LYS A 224 -37.10 41.45 -3.54
C LYS A 224 -37.21 42.89 -4.07
N LYS A 225 -38.29 43.14 -4.85
CA LYS A 225 -38.71 44.53 -5.15
C LYS A 225 -38.95 45.25 -3.85
N ALA A 226 -38.14 46.23 -3.64
CA ALA A 226 -38.32 47.24 -2.60
C ALA A 226 -39.68 47.94 -2.82
N LYS A 227 -40.62 47.72 -1.92
CA LYS A 227 -41.78 48.62 -1.79
C LYS A 227 -41.28 49.90 -1.10
N LYS A 228 -41.15 50.97 -1.91
CA LYS A 228 -40.98 52.33 -1.46
C LYS A 228 -42.33 52.79 -0.84
N ASN A 229 -42.36 53.09 0.43
CA ASN A 229 -43.47 53.73 1.10
C ASN A 229 -43.57 55.15 0.64
N GLU A 230 -44.69 55.48 0.05
CA GLU A 230 -45.27 56.81 0.09
C GLU A 230 -46.27 56.86 1.27
N ARG A 231 -45.98 57.69 2.22
CA ARG A 231 -46.78 58.67 2.92
C ARG A 231 -46.10 59.13 4.19
#